data_8985f68fd158a9846db9d6da6562b752
#
_entry.id   8985f68fd158a9846db9d6da6562b752
#
_cell.length_a   1.000
_cell.length_b   1.000
_cell.length_c   1.000
_cell.angle_alpha   90.00
_cell.angle_beta   90.00
_cell.angle_gamma   90.00
#
_symmetry.space_group_name_H-M   'P 1'
#
loop_
_entity.id
_entity.type
_entity.pdbx_description
1 polymer ?
#
loop_
_entity_poly.entity_id
_entity_poly.type
_entity_poly.pdbx_seq_one_letter_code
_entity_poly.pdbx_strand_id
1 'polypeptide(L)' 'MIESRPEFDKTTSFDEFNKYYWYREELSQICKSLGLEYRGTKQELNHIIEQYF' A
#
# COMPACT_ATOMS: atom_id res chain seq x y z
N MET A 1 -14.58 16.60 4.05
CA MET A 1 -13.54 16.34 4.99
C MET A 1 -12.67 15.19 4.56
N ILE A 2 -11.45 15.27 4.87
CA ILE A 2 -10.49 14.35 4.39
C ILE A 2 -10.27 13.26 5.40
N GLU A 3 -10.19 12.05 4.95
CA GLU A 3 -9.85 11.00 5.88
C GLU A 3 -8.43 11.20 6.36
N SER A 4 -8.17 10.78 7.58
CA SER A 4 -6.91 11.06 8.20
C SER A 4 -6.01 9.84 8.15
N ARG A 5 -5.93 9.25 6.99
CA ARG A 5 -5.07 8.12 6.77
C ARG A 5 -3.61 8.59 6.73
N PRO A 6 -2.70 7.90 7.43
CA PRO A 6 -1.30 8.30 7.39
C PRO A 6 -0.68 7.99 6.03
N GLU A 7 0.42 8.66 5.73
CA GLU A 7 1.16 8.36 4.53
C GLU A 7 1.82 6.99 4.69
N PHE A 8 2.07 6.35 3.57
CA PHE A 8 2.60 5.00 3.61
C PHE A 8 3.93 4.93 4.37
N ASP A 9 4.82 5.87 4.14
CA ASP A 9 6.13 5.80 4.76
C ASP A 9 6.09 6.01 6.27
N LYS A 10 4.92 6.35 6.80
CA LYS A 10 4.74 6.49 8.24
C LYS A 10 4.11 5.25 8.85
N THR A 11 3.77 4.27 8.04
CA THR A 11 3.28 3.01 8.57
C THR A 11 4.47 2.13 8.88
N THR A 12 4.42 1.47 10.02
CA THR A 12 5.55 0.71 10.50
C THR A 12 5.39 -0.78 10.36
N SER A 13 4.18 -1.24 10.05
CA SER A 13 3.92 -2.66 9.90
C SER A 13 2.78 -2.85 8.92
N PHE A 14 2.67 -4.07 8.40
CA PHE A 14 1.58 -4.38 7.50
C PHE A 14 0.23 -4.30 8.20
N ASP A 15 0.19 -4.65 9.47
CA ASP A 15 -1.04 -4.54 10.24
C ASP A 15 -1.53 -3.10 10.28
N GLU A 16 -0.61 -2.19 10.50
CA GLU A 16 -0.94 -0.77 10.51
C GLU A 16 -1.43 -0.32 9.15
N PHE A 17 -0.72 -0.74 8.10
CA PHE A 17 -1.10 -0.41 6.74
C PHE A 17 -2.48 -0.94 6.42
N ASN A 18 -2.76 -2.15 6.84
CA ASN A 18 -4.00 -2.84 6.48
C ASN A 18 -5.22 -2.34 7.24
N LYS A 19 -5.03 -1.46 8.21
CA LYS A 19 -6.15 -0.85 8.92
C LYS A 19 -6.97 0.05 8.03
N TYR A 20 -6.37 0.56 6.97
CA TYR A 20 -6.99 1.57 6.14
C TYR A 20 -7.33 0.96 4.79
N TYR A 21 -8.31 1.56 4.13
CA TYR A 21 -8.67 1.13 2.79
C TYR A 21 -7.79 1.84 1.78
N TRP A 22 -7.16 1.07 0.93
CA TRP A 22 -6.28 1.61 -0.11
C TRP A 22 -6.84 1.23 -1.46
N TYR A 23 -6.98 2.20 -2.33
CA TYR A 23 -7.43 1.93 -3.68
C TYR A 23 -6.29 1.30 -4.48
N ARG A 24 -6.68 0.59 -5.54
CA ARG A 24 -5.66 -0.08 -6.36
C ARG A 24 -4.63 0.90 -6.88
N GLU A 25 -5.06 2.08 -7.28
CA GLU A 25 -4.15 3.09 -7.80
C GLU A 25 -3.16 3.53 -6.74
N GLU A 26 -3.61 3.62 -5.51
CA GLU A 26 -2.72 3.97 -4.42
C GLU A 26 -1.70 2.88 -4.16
N LEU A 27 -2.15 1.63 -4.20
CA LEU A 27 -1.24 0.51 -4.01
C LEU A 27 -0.20 0.47 -5.14
N SER A 28 -0.64 0.75 -6.35
CA SER A 28 0.26 0.79 -7.48
C SER A 28 1.33 1.86 -7.30
N GLN A 29 0.93 3.04 -6.85
CA GLN A 29 1.86 4.12 -6.62
C GLN A 29 2.87 3.77 -5.52
N ILE A 30 2.39 3.13 -4.48
CA ILE A 30 3.26 2.72 -3.39
C ILE A 30 4.29 1.72 -3.89
N CYS A 31 3.85 0.71 -4.61
CA CYS A 31 4.76 -0.29 -5.13
C CYS A 31 5.78 0.33 -6.07
N LYS A 32 5.33 1.26 -6.91
CA LYS A 32 6.22 1.92 -7.83
C LYS A 32 7.30 2.70 -7.10
N SER A 33 6.91 3.40 -6.04
CA SER A 33 7.86 4.21 -5.29
C SER A 33 8.85 3.35 -4.52
N LEU A 34 8.49 2.11 -4.23
CA LEU A 34 9.37 1.19 -3.54
C LEU A 34 10.22 0.37 -4.49
N GLY A 35 10.05 0.56 -5.80
CA GLY A 35 10.78 -0.21 -6.77
C GLY A 35 10.26 -1.62 -6.91
N LEU A 36 9.02 -1.86 -6.55
CA LEU A 36 8.40 -3.17 -6.65
C LEU A 36 7.51 -3.24 -7.88
N GLU A 37 7.03 -4.45 -8.16
CA GLU A 37 6.08 -4.62 -9.25
C GLU A 37 4.81 -3.85 -8.91
N TYR A 38 4.40 -2.97 -9.80
CA TYR A 38 3.25 -2.11 -9.54
C TYR A 38 2.10 -2.35 -10.50
N ARG A 39 2.20 -3.38 -11.30
CA ARG A 39 1.10 -3.78 -12.18
C ARG A 39 0.48 -5.04 -11.64
N GLY A 40 -0.84 -5.11 -11.73
CA GLY A 40 -1.52 -6.27 -11.23
C GLY A 40 -2.83 -5.89 -10.59
N THR A 41 -3.48 -6.88 -10.03
CA THR A 41 -4.74 -6.64 -9.34
C THR A 41 -4.47 -6.09 -7.96
N LYS A 42 -5.54 -5.61 -7.33
CA LYS A 42 -5.43 -5.09 -5.97
C LYS A 42 -4.89 -6.16 -5.03
N GLN A 43 -5.35 -7.39 -5.19
CA GLN A 43 -4.88 -8.49 -4.35
C GLN A 43 -3.39 -8.72 -4.54
N GLU A 44 -2.95 -8.69 -5.77
CA GLU A 44 -1.54 -8.91 -6.05
C GLU A 44 -0.68 -7.81 -5.48
N LEU A 45 -1.11 -6.57 -5.64
CA LEU A 45 -0.37 -5.44 -5.10
C LEU A 45 -0.32 -5.49 -3.57
N ASN A 46 -1.43 -5.86 -2.97
CA ASN A 46 -1.48 -5.97 -1.52
C ASN A 46 -0.52 -7.05 -1.02
N HIS A 47 -0.44 -8.15 -1.75
CA HIS A 47 0.47 -9.23 -1.38
C HIS A 47 1.92 -8.79 -1.52
N ILE A 48 2.22 -8.06 -2.57
CA ILE A 48 3.57 -7.57 -2.80
C ILE A 48 3.98 -6.64 -1.65
N ILE A 49 3.08 -5.79 -1.23
CA ILE A 49 3.38 -4.87 -0.13
C ILE A 49 3.55 -5.63 1.17
N GLU A 50 2.74 -6.66 1.37
CA GLU A 50 2.88 -7.51 2.55
C GLU A 50 4.26 -8.13 2.62
N GLN A 51 4.75 -8.60 1.48
CA GLN A 51 6.08 -9.19 1.42
C GLN A 51 7.16 -8.16 1.71
N TYR A 52 6.90 -6.91 1.36
CA TYR A 52 7.85 -5.84 1.61
C TYR A 52 8.06 -5.63 3.12
N PHE A 53 6.97 -5.71 3.88
CA PHE A 53 7.09 -5.57 5.32
C PHE A 53 7.68 -6.85 5.92
#